data_25a1ac265587aab007a73fd164d898e0
#
_entry.id   25a1ac265587aab007a73fd164d898e0
#
_cell.length_a   1.000
_cell.length_b   1.000
_cell.length_c   1.000
_cell.angle_alpha   90.00
_cell.angle_beta   90.00
_cell.angle_gamma   90.00
#
_symmetry.space_group_name_H-M   'P 1'
#
loop_
_entity.id
_entity.type
_entity.pdbx_description
1 polymer ?
#
loop_
_entity_poly.entity_id
_entity_poly.type
_entity_poly.pdbx_seq_one_letter_code
_entity_poly.pdbx_strand_id
1 'polypeptide(L)'
;MSVLQFLEEILAPTYGCIVYQEQVMQIVMRLAGYTLGRSDLVRRAMSKKKGDVMARERQNFVYGNEEEGVEGCIKRGIPEETANKIFDEMIDFAKYAFNKSHAAAYAVVSYQTAWLRCYYPVEFMAALLTSVITNPEKITEYINIRINKTGII
;
A
#
# COMPACT_ATOMS: atom_id res chain seq x y z
N MET A 1 0.88 -23.23 13.99
CA MET A 1 1.47 -21.87 13.88
C MET A 1 0.50 -20.90 14.51
N SER A 2 0.95 -19.97 15.35
CA SER A 2 0.03 -19.02 16.00
C SER A 2 -0.37 -17.91 15.03
N VAL A 3 -1.53 -17.28 15.27
CA VAL A 3 -2.01 -16.10 14.48
C VAL A 3 -0.97 -15.00 14.45
N LEU A 4 -0.26 -14.80 15.57
CA LEU A 4 0.81 -13.82 15.70
C LEU A 4 1.96 -14.08 14.72
N GLN A 5 2.36 -15.33 14.52
CA GLN A 5 3.44 -15.68 13.57
C GLN A 5 3.05 -15.35 12.13
N PHE A 6 1.79 -15.62 11.72
CA PHE A 6 1.33 -15.25 10.37
C PHE A 6 1.30 -13.74 10.15
N LEU A 7 0.82 -12.98 11.15
CA LEU A 7 0.77 -11.53 11.06
C LEU A 7 2.18 -10.91 11.12
N GLU A 8 3.08 -11.47 11.91
CA GLU A 8 4.47 -11.02 12.00
C GLU A 8 5.18 -11.12 10.63
N GLU A 9 5.07 -12.26 9.93
CA GLU A 9 5.67 -12.40 8.59
C GLU A 9 5.15 -11.35 7.60
N ILE A 10 3.87 -10.97 7.68
CA ILE A 10 3.24 -9.99 6.77
C ILE A 10 3.57 -8.56 7.18
N LEU A 11 3.56 -8.27 8.47
CA LEU A 11 3.61 -6.91 9.01
C LEU A 11 4.99 -6.48 9.53
N ALA A 12 5.96 -7.38 9.66
CA ALA A 12 7.32 -7.03 10.09
C ALA A 12 7.96 -5.89 9.28
N PRO A 13 7.83 -5.86 7.93
CA PRO A 13 8.39 -4.76 7.13
C PRO A 13 7.77 -3.39 7.42
N THR A 14 6.63 -3.36 8.08
CA THR A 14 5.87 -2.14 8.43
C THR A 14 5.67 -2.02 9.94
N TYR A 15 6.53 -2.66 10.72
CA TYR A 15 6.55 -2.57 12.19
C TYR A 15 5.22 -2.89 12.86
N GLY A 16 4.51 -3.89 12.35
CA GLY A 16 3.23 -4.35 12.91
C GLY A 16 1.99 -3.60 12.39
N CYS A 17 2.16 -2.60 11.52
CA CYS A 17 1.03 -1.85 10.96
C CYS A 17 0.65 -2.33 9.56
N ILE A 18 -0.64 -2.31 9.24
CA ILE A 18 -1.12 -2.47 7.87
C ILE A 18 -0.92 -1.13 7.14
N VAL A 19 -0.08 -1.09 6.12
CA VAL A 19 0.21 0.11 5.30
C VAL A 19 -0.17 -0.12 3.85
N TYR A 20 0.05 -1.33 3.34
CA TYR A 20 -0.13 -1.65 1.94
C TYR A 20 -1.37 -2.49 1.68
N GLN A 21 -2.01 -2.24 0.53
CA GLN A 21 -3.15 -3.04 0.07
C GLN A 21 -2.80 -4.53 -0.06
N GLU A 22 -1.58 -4.83 -0.45
CA GLU A 22 -1.06 -6.18 -0.59
C GLU A 22 -0.99 -6.92 0.75
N GLN A 23 -0.78 -6.21 1.86
CA GLN A 23 -0.82 -6.82 3.20
C GLN A 23 -2.24 -7.27 3.56
N VAL A 24 -3.27 -6.50 3.23
CA VAL A 24 -4.67 -6.91 3.41
C VAL A 24 -4.96 -8.20 2.62
N MET A 25 -4.49 -8.27 1.35
CA MET A 25 -4.64 -9.48 0.54
C MET A 25 -3.93 -10.68 1.17
N GLN A 26 -2.70 -10.50 1.67
CA GLN A 26 -1.94 -11.56 2.33
C GLN A 26 -2.62 -12.03 3.62
N ILE A 27 -3.18 -11.12 4.41
CA ILE A 27 -3.90 -11.45 5.65
C ILE A 27 -5.10 -12.36 5.34
N VAL A 28 -5.97 -11.98 4.41
CA VAL A 28 -7.14 -12.82 4.08
C VAL A 28 -6.75 -14.17 3.48
N MET A 29 -5.69 -14.21 2.67
CA MET A 29 -5.15 -15.46 2.12
C MET A 29 -4.59 -16.38 3.21
N ARG A 30 -3.78 -15.85 4.11
CA ARG A 30 -3.08 -16.63 5.13
C ARG A 30 -4.00 -17.06 6.28
N LEU A 31 -4.90 -16.19 6.72
CA LEU A 31 -5.74 -16.45 7.88
C LEU A 31 -7.04 -17.17 7.54
N ALA A 32 -7.64 -16.91 6.38
CA ALA A 32 -8.95 -17.46 6.02
C ALA A 32 -8.95 -18.32 4.75
N GLY A 33 -7.79 -18.53 4.12
CA GLY A 33 -7.64 -19.44 2.97
C GLY A 33 -8.19 -18.89 1.65
N TYR A 34 -8.22 -17.56 1.48
CA TYR A 34 -8.63 -16.94 0.22
C TYR A 34 -7.63 -17.25 -0.90
N THR A 35 -8.14 -17.41 -2.12
CA THR A 35 -7.28 -17.41 -3.31
C THR A 35 -6.80 -15.99 -3.62
N LEU A 36 -5.74 -15.87 -4.44
CA LEU A 36 -5.23 -14.56 -4.86
C LEU A 36 -6.30 -13.71 -5.55
N GLY A 37 -7.06 -14.31 -6.49
CA GLY A 37 -8.13 -13.61 -7.19
C GLY A 37 -9.23 -13.13 -6.25
N ARG A 38 -9.62 -13.99 -5.29
CA ARG A 38 -10.64 -13.63 -4.30
C ARG A 38 -10.16 -12.54 -3.34
N SER A 39 -8.90 -12.58 -2.92
CA SER A 39 -8.30 -11.55 -2.07
C SER A 39 -8.29 -10.16 -2.73
N ASP A 40 -8.10 -10.09 -4.04
CA ASP A 40 -8.20 -8.81 -4.79
C ASP A 40 -9.63 -8.28 -4.82
N LEU A 41 -10.64 -9.15 -4.93
CA LEU A 41 -12.04 -8.71 -4.83
C LEU A 41 -12.36 -8.12 -3.45
N VAL A 42 -11.88 -8.74 -2.37
CA VAL A 42 -12.01 -8.22 -1.00
C VAL A 42 -11.34 -6.84 -0.87
N ARG A 43 -10.10 -6.72 -1.32
CA ARG A 43 -9.37 -5.45 -1.33
C ARG A 43 -10.15 -4.34 -2.05
N ARG A 44 -10.69 -4.63 -3.24
CA ARG A 44 -11.51 -3.67 -4.01
C ARG A 44 -12.81 -3.30 -3.30
N ALA A 45 -13.47 -4.27 -2.66
CA ALA A 45 -14.70 -4.04 -1.89
C ALA A 45 -14.43 -3.11 -0.69
N MET A 46 -13.34 -3.36 0.04
CA MET A 46 -12.91 -2.53 1.16
C MET A 46 -12.64 -1.09 0.72
N SER A 47 -11.90 -0.88 -0.38
CA SER A 47 -11.61 0.45 -0.90
C SER A 47 -12.85 1.23 -1.34
N LYS A 48 -13.89 0.53 -1.82
CA LYS A 48 -15.13 1.17 -2.31
C LYS A 48 -16.21 1.38 -1.24
N LYS A 49 -15.96 1.00 0.02
CA LYS A 49 -16.87 1.16 1.18
C LYS A 49 -18.29 0.61 0.94
N LYS A 50 -18.42 -0.50 0.25
CA LYS A 50 -19.73 -1.13 0.02
C LYS A 50 -20.14 -1.91 1.26
N GLY A 51 -20.99 -1.33 2.11
CA GLY A 51 -21.39 -1.87 3.41
C GLY A 51 -21.91 -3.31 3.35
N ASP A 52 -22.83 -3.60 2.42
CA ASP A 52 -23.42 -4.94 2.26
C ASP A 52 -22.38 -5.99 1.86
N VAL A 53 -21.46 -5.62 0.94
CA VAL A 53 -20.38 -6.49 0.51
C VAL A 53 -19.41 -6.74 1.68
N MET A 54 -19.13 -5.72 2.48
CA MET A 54 -18.23 -5.85 3.63
C MET A 54 -18.80 -6.74 4.73
N ALA A 55 -20.11 -6.67 5.00
CA ALA A 55 -20.76 -7.56 5.96
C ALA A 55 -20.68 -9.01 5.50
N ARG A 56 -20.90 -9.29 4.22
CA ARG A 56 -20.76 -10.63 3.63
C ARG A 56 -19.32 -11.11 3.67
N GLU A 57 -18.36 -10.26 3.33
CA GLU A 57 -16.93 -10.64 3.37
C GLU A 57 -16.45 -10.89 4.81
N ARG A 58 -16.99 -10.20 5.81
CA ARG A 58 -16.74 -10.52 7.22
C ARG A 58 -17.19 -11.94 7.55
N GLN A 59 -18.40 -12.31 7.14
CA GLN A 59 -18.90 -13.68 7.35
C GLN A 59 -18.00 -14.71 6.68
N ASN A 60 -17.65 -14.50 5.42
CA ASN A 60 -16.74 -15.37 4.68
C ASN A 60 -15.36 -15.48 5.36
N PHE A 61 -14.80 -14.37 5.83
CA PHE A 61 -13.50 -14.34 6.49
C PHE A 61 -13.52 -15.09 7.83
N VAL A 62 -14.53 -14.86 8.64
CA VAL A 62 -14.62 -15.46 9.99
C VAL A 62 -15.04 -16.93 9.90
N TYR A 63 -16.15 -17.23 9.24
CA TYR A 63 -16.80 -18.55 9.27
C TYR A 63 -16.50 -19.40 8.04
N GLY A 64 -16.05 -18.79 6.94
CA GLY A 64 -15.83 -19.49 5.67
C GLY A 64 -17.04 -19.46 4.75
N ASN A 65 -16.82 -19.91 3.51
CA ASN A 65 -17.83 -20.08 2.48
C ASN A 65 -17.35 -21.12 1.48
N GLU A 66 -17.92 -22.31 1.53
CA GLU A 66 -17.51 -23.44 0.68
C GLU A 66 -17.79 -23.17 -0.82
N GLU A 67 -18.90 -22.49 -1.14
CA GLU A 67 -19.25 -22.15 -2.53
C GLU A 67 -18.22 -21.21 -3.15
N GLU A 68 -17.63 -20.33 -2.35
CA GLU A 68 -16.61 -19.38 -2.80
C GLU A 68 -15.17 -19.86 -2.55
N GLY A 69 -15.01 -21.10 -2.04
CA GLY A 69 -13.71 -21.71 -1.76
C GLY A 69 -12.93 -21.04 -0.63
N VAL A 70 -13.62 -20.45 0.35
CA VAL A 70 -13.03 -19.79 1.52
C VAL A 70 -13.19 -20.68 2.75
N GLU A 71 -12.06 -21.07 3.38
CA GLU A 71 -12.10 -21.93 4.56
C GLU A 71 -12.61 -21.20 5.80
N GLY A 72 -12.27 -19.94 5.98
CA GLY A 72 -12.58 -19.12 7.14
C GLY A 72 -11.57 -19.27 8.28
N CYS A 73 -11.48 -18.23 9.11
CA CYS A 73 -10.54 -18.16 10.22
C CYS A 73 -10.81 -19.25 11.28
N ILE A 74 -12.06 -19.51 11.62
CA ILE A 74 -12.44 -20.48 12.66
C ILE A 74 -11.99 -21.88 12.27
N LYS A 75 -12.20 -22.31 11.03
CA LYS A 75 -11.76 -23.63 10.53
C LYS A 75 -10.23 -23.77 10.60
N ARG A 76 -9.52 -22.67 10.52
CA ARG A 76 -8.05 -22.60 10.62
C ARG A 76 -7.55 -22.39 12.07
N GLY A 77 -8.43 -22.52 13.06
CA GLY A 77 -8.09 -22.46 14.48
C GLY A 77 -7.92 -21.06 15.04
N ILE A 78 -8.43 -20.03 14.38
CA ILE A 78 -8.39 -18.65 14.85
C ILE A 78 -9.70 -18.35 15.57
N PRO A 79 -9.67 -17.88 16.85
CA PRO A 79 -10.88 -17.53 17.57
C PRO A 79 -11.70 -16.45 16.88
N GLU A 80 -13.03 -16.57 16.97
CA GLU A 80 -13.98 -15.63 16.35
C GLU A 80 -13.72 -14.18 16.73
N GLU A 81 -13.51 -13.92 18.01
CA GLU A 81 -13.22 -12.57 18.50
C GLU A 81 -11.96 -11.97 17.86
N THR A 82 -10.91 -12.79 17.75
CA THR A 82 -9.65 -12.37 17.12
C THR A 82 -9.82 -12.10 15.63
N ALA A 83 -10.56 -12.99 14.93
CA ALA A 83 -10.84 -12.83 13.51
C ALA A 83 -11.64 -11.54 13.23
N ASN A 84 -12.64 -11.25 14.05
CA ASN A 84 -13.42 -10.01 13.93
C ASN A 84 -12.57 -8.77 14.18
N LYS A 85 -11.72 -8.75 15.20
CA LYS A 85 -10.80 -7.62 15.45
C LYS A 85 -9.86 -7.36 14.27
N ILE A 86 -9.25 -8.43 13.72
CA ILE A 86 -8.39 -8.31 12.55
C ILE A 86 -9.17 -7.74 11.35
N PHE A 87 -10.41 -8.19 11.16
CA PHE A 87 -11.25 -7.68 10.07
C PHE A 87 -11.59 -6.21 10.23
N ASP A 88 -11.89 -5.76 11.45
CA ASP A 88 -12.14 -4.35 11.76
C ASP A 88 -10.91 -3.48 11.45
N GLU A 89 -9.72 -3.90 11.88
CA GLU A 89 -8.48 -3.21 11.56
C GLU A 89 -8.24 -3.13 10.05
N MET A 90 -8.50 -4.22 9.31
CA MET A 90 -8.39 -4.21 7.86
C MET A 90 -9.35 -3.22 7.19
N ILE A 91 -10.61 -3.11 7.67
CA ILE A 91 -11.59 -2.14 7.15
C ILE A 91 -11.12 -0.70 7.38
N ASP A 92 -10.66 -0.40 8.57
CA ASP A 92 -10.22 0.95 8.91
C ASP A 92 -9.00 1.36 8.11
N PHE A 93 -8.06 0.44 7.91
CA PHE A 93 -6.87 0.67 7.10
C PHE A 93 -7.13 0.72 5.60
N ALA A 94 -8.08 -0.04 5.10
CA ALA A 94 -8.38 -0.08 3.66
C ALA A 94 -8.83 1.27 3.08
N LYS A 95 -9.25 2.20 3.93
CA LYS A 95 -9.57 3.59 3.57
C LYS A 95 -8.32 4.38 3.13
N TYR A 96 -7.15 3.98 3.64
CA TYR A 96 -5.87 4.70 3.47
C TYR A 96 -4.75 3.81 2.92
N ALA A 97 -5.01 2.53 2.71
CA ALA A 97 -4.01 1.56 2.26
C ALA A 97 -3.42 1.94 0.90
N PHE A 98 -2.10 2.00 0.84
CA PHE A 98 -1.36 2.42 -0.34
C PHE A 98 -0.92 1.22 -1.19
N ASN A 99 -0.86 1.38 -2.53
CA ASN A 99 -0.36 0.34 -3.41
C ASN A 99 1.18 0.26 -3.32
N LYS A 100 1.71 -0.89 -2.90
CA LYS A 100 3.15 -1.09 -2.73
C LYS A 100 3.92 -1.02 -4.05
N SER A 101 3.34 -1.54 -5.13
CA SER A 101 3.97 -1.49 -6.45
C SER A 101 4.14 -0.06 -6.94
N HIS A 102 3.16 0.82 -6.67
CA HIS A 102 3.27 2.24 -6.95
C HIS A 102 4.40 2.90 -6.14
N ALA A 103 4.48 2.62 -4.83
CA ALA A 103 5.56 3.12 -3.98
C ALA A 103 6.94 2.68 -4.49
N ALA A 104 7.08 1.40 -4.87
CA ALA A 104 8.33 0.87 -5.40
C ALA A 104 8.75 1.54 -6.72
N ALA A 105 7.80 1.74 -7.64
CA ALA A 105 8.07 2.43 -8.91
C ALA A 105 8.53 3.87 -8.68
N TYR A 106 7.86 4.61 -7.81
CA TYR A 106 8.27 5.98 -7.47
C TYR A 106 9.59 6.03 -6.70
N ALA A 107 9.93 5.04 -5.89
CA ALA A 107 11.24 4.97 -5.25
C ALA A 107 12.37 4.87 -6.28
N VAL A 108 12.19 4.09 -7.35
CA VAL A 108 13.15 4.02 -8.46
C VAL A 108 13.31 5.38 -9.15
N VAL A 109 12.19 6.05 -9.48
CA VAL A 109 12.23 7.39 -10.10
C VAL A 109 12.90 8.41 -9.17
N SER A 110 12.58 8.37 -7.88
CA SER A 110 13.19 9.27 -6.89
C SER A 110 14.71 9.05 -6.79
N TYR A 111 15.14 7.78 -6.79
CA TYR A 111 16.56 7.45 -6.80
C TYR A 111 17.25 7.96 -8.08
N GLN A 112 16.68 7.69 -9.24
CA GLN A 112 17.24 8.14 -10.53
C GLN A 112 17.35 9.66 -10.60
N THR A 113 16.32 10.39 -10.17
CA THR A 113 16.34 11.86 -10.15
C THR A 113 17.36 12.41 -9.18
N ALA A 114 17.51 11.80 -8.00
CA ALA A 114 18.54 12.17 -7.04
C ALA A 114 19.96 11.93 -7.59
N TRP A 115 20.17 10.78 -8.24
CA TRP A 115 21.44 10.43 -8.87
C TRP A 115 21.79 11.40 -10.00
N LEU A 116 20.86 11.66 -10.93
CA LEU A 116 21.07 12.63 -12.01
C LEU A 116 21.37 14.04 -11.46
N ARG A 117 20.67 14.46 -10.44
CA ARG A 117 20.90 15.75 -9.80
C ARG A 117 22.27 15.85 -9.14
N CYS A 118 22.80 14.74 -8.63
CA CYS A 118 24.11 14.68 -8.00
C CYS A 118 25.25 14.69 -9.03
N TYR A 119 25.17 13.85 -10.05
CA TYR A 119 26.27 13.62 -10.98
C TYR A 119 26.19 14.47 -12.25
N TYR A 120 24.99 14.89 -12.65
CA TYR A 120 24.71 15.70 -13.86
C TYR A 120 23.82 16.91 -13.54
N PRO A 121 24.26 17.79 -12.60
CA PRO A 121 23.41 18.84 -12.08
C PRO A 121 23.02 19.91 -13.13
N VAL A 122 23.85 20.17 -14.11
CA VAL A 122 23.57 21.16 -15.17
C VAL A 122 22.53 20.62 -16.14
N GLU A 123 22.74 19.41 -16.63
CA GLU A 123 21.85 18.73 -17.57
C GLU A 123 20.48 18.44 -16.92
N PHE A 124 20.50 18.03 -15.65
CA PHE A 124 19.27 17.83 -14.88
C PHE A 124 18.46 19.13 -14.75
N MET A 125 19.11 20.25 -14.42
CA MET A 125 18.44 21.57 -14.33
C MET A 125 17.96 22.06 -15.68
N ALA A 126 18.71 21.87 -16.75
CA ALA A 126 18.27 22.23 -18.08
C ALA A 126 17.00 21.47 -18.49
N ALA A 127 16.98 20.14 -18.25
CA ALA A 127 15.80 19.31 -18.51
C ALA A 127 14.60 19.72 -17.64
N LEU A 128 14.83 20.00 -16.35
CA LEU A 128 13.78 20.42 -15.42
C LEU A 128 13.17 21.75 -15.81
N LEU A 129 13.98 22.76 -16.15
CA LEU A 129 13.50 24.07 -16.60
C LEU A 129 12.77 23.98 -17.94
N THR A 130 13.26 23.14 -18.85
CA THR A 130 12.58 22.86 -20.12
C THR A 130 11.19 22.25 -19.91
N SER A 131 11.04 21.34 -18.95
CA SER A 131 9.76 20.69 -18.65
C SER A 131 8.69 21.66 -18.12
N VAL A 132 9.09 22.80 -17.58
CA VAL A 132 8.19 23.82 -17.02
C VAL A 132 8.28 25.17 -17.74
N ILE A 133 8.78 25.21 -18.98
CA ILE A 133 9.08 26.41 -19.73
C ILE A 133 7.89 27.37 -19.90
N THR A 134 6.68 26.82 -19.86
CA THR A 134 5.43 27.60 -19.96
C THR A 134 4.94 28.14 -18.61
N ASN A 135 5.65 27.84 -17.50
CA ASN A 135 5.24 28.27 -16.17
C ASN A 135 6.34 29.12 -15.50
N PRO A 136 6.26 30.47 -15.64
CA PRO A 136 7.28 31.39 -15.11
C PRO A 136 7.50 31.31 -13.60
N GLU A 137 6.44 31.02 -12.83
CA GLU A 137 6.55 30.91 -11.38
C GLU A 137 7.44 29.71 -10.99
N LYS A 138 7.23 28.54 -11.63
CA LYS A 138 8.06 27.34 -11.40
C LYS A 138 9.50 27.53 -11.87
N ILE A 139 9.71 28.23 -12.97
CA ILE A 139 11.07 28.58 -13.44
C ILE A 139 11.79 29.37 -12.35
N THR A 140 11.17 30.43 -11.84
CA THR A 140 11.73 31.25 -10.77
C THR A 140 12.02 30.46 -9.51
N GLU A 141 11.09 29.60 -9.09
CA GLU A 141 11.25 28.70 -7.94
C GLU A 141 12.48 27.79 -8.10
N TYR A 142 12.61 27.11 -9.23
CA TYR A 142 13.71 26.17 -9.46
C TYR A 142 15.07 26.85 -9.58
N ILE A 143 15.13 28.04 -10.17
CA ILE A 143 16.35 28.84 -10.21
C ILE A 143 16.77 29.25 -8.79
N ASN A 144 15.84 29.72 -7.96
CA ASN A 144 16.14 30.13 -6.58
C ASN A 144 16.60 28.94 -5.71
N ILE A 145 16.01 27.76 -5.88
CA ILE A 145 16.46 26.54 -5.18
C ILE A 145 17.90 26.19 -5.54
N ARG A 146 18.31 26.42 -6.78
CA ARG A 146 19.70 26.18 -7.21
C ARG A 146 20.66 27.17 -6.60
N ILE A 147 20.38 28.48 -6.69
CA ILE A 147 21.21 29.55 -6.16
C ILE A 147 21.47 29.34 -4.67
N ASN A 148 20.42 29.08 -3.89
CA ASN A 148 20.52 28.90 -2.44
C ASN A 148 21.32 27.64 -2.01
N LYS A 149 21.44 26.60 -2.88
CA LYS A 149 22.19 25.38 -2.56
C LYS A 149 23.63 25.38 -3.00
N THR A 150 23.98 26.19 -4.00
CA THR A 150 25.35 26.20 -4.55
C THR A 150 26.19 27.37 -4.02
N GLY A 151 25.57 28.36 -3.34
CA GLY A 151 26.29 29.53 -2.85
C GLY A 151 26.96 30.38 -3.95
N ILE A 152 26.59 30.13 -5.21
CA ILE A 152 27.10 30.86 -6.37
C ILE A 152 26.06 31.92 -6.70
N ILE A 153 26.38 33.15 -6.34
CA ILE A 153 25.85 34.37 -7.01
C ILE A 153 26.58 34.49 -8.34
#